data_978ba5968a88b19bc118ae5276740b48
#
_entry.id   978ba5968a88b19bc118ae5276740b48
#
_cell.length_a   1.000
_cell.length_b   1.000
_cell.length_c   1.000
_cell.angle_alpha   90.00
_cell.angle_beta   90.00
_cell.angle_gamma   90.00
#
_symmetry.space_group_name_H-M   'P 1'
#
loop_
_entity.id
_entity.type
_entity.pdbx_description
1 polymer ?
#
loop_
_entity_poly.entity_id
_entity_poly.type
_entity_poly.pdbx_seq_one_letter_code
_entity_poly.pdbx_strand_id
1 'polypeptide(L)'
;MRFTQLDRILSLEKGKSIVAVRCLALSEEYLRDHFPRFPVMPGVLMLEAMFQAGSWLGRASNDFAHSSVSLRETKSLKFQGFVAPGDTLQVVAEIKSIKEDSLYTLKVSGTINGEKATSGRLVLDTFNLAERQGVDPAIDSYMNHEKRLLFRRLCDPLDPNNPAKQEKTPLY
;
A
#
# COMPACT_ATOMS: atom_id res chain seq x y z
N MET A 1 -6.21 -14.07 -8.99
CA MET A 1 -6.33 -13.68 -7.56
C MET A 1 -5.58 -12.38 -7.35
N ARG A 2 -6.19 -11.36 -6.73
CA ARG A 2 -5.50 -10.09 -6.44
C ARG A 2 -4.79 -10.21 -5.11
N PHE A 3 -3.48 -10.03 -5.09
CA PHE A 3 -2.69 -10.05 -3.85
C PHE A 3 -2.76 -8.68 -3.15
N THR A 4 -3.89 -8.43 -2.49
CA THR A 4 -4.14 -7.16 -1.77
C THR A 4 -3.87 -7.38 -0.28
N GLN A 5 -2.95 -6.59 0.30
CA GLN A 5 -2.57 -6.65 1.71
C GLN A 5 -3.13 -5.45 2.51
N LEU A 6 -4.08 -4.72 1.94
CA LEU A 6 -4.78 -3.63 2.63
C LEU A 6 -6.29 -3.83 2.45
N ASP A 7 -7.02 -3.66 3.54
CA ASP A 7 -8.49 -3.77 3.53
C ASP A 7 -9.15 -2.39 3.39
N ARG A 8 -8.52 -1.33 3.93
CA ARG A 8 -9.05 0.03 3.86
C ARG A 8 -7.95 1.09 4.02
N ILE A 9 -8.14 2.21 3.34
CA ILE A 9 -7.39 3.45 3.56
C ILE A 9 -8.23 4.33 4.50
N LEU A 10 -7.66 4.66 5.66
CA LEU A 10 -8.34 5.47 6.68
C LEU A 10 -8.16 6.97 6.43
N SER A 11 -6.97 7.37 5.99
CA SER A 11 -6.68 8.75 5.62
C SER A 11 -5.56 8.82 4.60
N LEU A 12 -5.58 9.84 3.76
CA LEU A 12 -4.53 10.12 2.79
C LEU A 12 -4.38 11.64 2.61
N GLU A 13 -3.14 12.11 2.75
CA GLU A 13 -2.73 13.48 2.44
C GLU A 13 -1.70 13.40 1.30
N LYS A 14 -2.11 13.81 0.08
CA LYS A 14 -1.25 13.77 -1.13
C LYS A 14 0.08 14.47 -0.87
N GLY A 15 1.17 13.86 -1.30
CA GLY A 15 2.52 14.39 -1.10
C GLY A 15 3.08 14.26 0.32
N LYS A 16 2.32 13.73 1.29
CA LYS A 16 2.74 13.70 2.70
C LYS A 16 2.60 12.32 3.33
N SER A 17 1.37 11.81 3.52
CA SER A 17 1.18 10.58 4.30
C SER A 17 -0.09 9.81 3.94
N ILE A 18 -0.09 8.53 4.31
CA ILE A 18 -1.24 7.64 4.24
C ILE A 18 -1.34 6.79 5.51
N VAL A 19 -2.57 6.54 5.96
CA VAL A 19 -2.90 5.56 7.00
C VAL A 19 -3.83 4.53 6.41
N ALA A 20 -3.49 3.26 6.51
CA ALA A 20 -4.28 2.14 6.01
C ALA A 20 -4.32 1.01 7.03
N VAL A 21 -5.22 0.07 6.86
CA VAL A 21 -5.37 -1.08 7.75
C VAL A 21 -5.39 -2.39 6.98
N ARG A 22 -4.87 -3.43 7.64
CA ARG A 22 -4.96 -4.84 7.28
C ARG A 22 -5.53 -5.62 8.45
N CYS A 23 -6.70 -6.23 8.27
CA CYS A 23 -7.32 -7.11 9.25
C CYS A 23 -6.90 -8.55 8.97
N LEU A 24 -6.32 -9.25 9.96
CA LEU A 24 -5.90 -10.63 9.77
C LEU A 24 -7.02 -11.59 10.12
N ALA A 25 -7.49 -12.36 9.14
CA ALA A 25 -8.49 -13.41 9.33
C ALA A 25 -7.82 -14.78 9.53
N LEU A 26 -8.39 -15.62 10.41
CA LEU A 26 -7.90 -17.00 10.62
C LEU A 26 -8.01 -17.87 9.34
N SER A 27 -8.85 -17.49 8.39
CA SER A 27 -9.05 -18.17 7.11
C SER A 27 -7.94 -17.94 6.08
N GLU A 28 -6.93 -17.12 6.40
CA GLU A 28 -5.78 -16.92 5.50
C GLU A 28 -4.99 -18.23 5.35
N GLU A 29 -4.82 -18.69 4.12
CA GLU A 29 -4.27 -20.02 3.81
C GLU A 29 -2.85 -20.24 4.35
N TYR A 30 -1.99 -19.20 4.29
CA TYR A 30 -0.61 -19.27 4.77
C TYR A 30 -0.48 -19.48 6.29
N LEU A 31 -1.52 -19.17 7.08
CA LEU A 31 -1.50 -19.37 8.53
C LEU A 31 -1.46 -20.85 8.93
N ARG A 32 -1.93 -21.73 8.03
CA ARG A 32 -1.85 -23.17 8.26
C ARG A 32 -0.39 -23.66 8.39
N ASP A 33 0.53 -22.99 7.69
CA ASP A 33 1.94 -23.38 7.62
C ASP A 33 2.86 -22.44 8.41
N HIS A 34 2.40 -21.21 8.73
CA HIS A 34 3.18 -20.19 9.43
C HIS A 34 2.53 -19.73 10.75
N PHE A 35 2.76 -20.29 11.81
CA PHE A 35 3.17 -21.55 12.37
C PHE A 35 1.93 -22.32 12.83
N PRO A 36 1.75 -23.62 12.64
CA PRO A 36 0.49 -24.32 12.87
C PRO A 36 -0.09 -24.22 14.30
N ARG A 37 0.79 -24.11 15.33
CA ARG A 37 0.40 -23.95 16.72
C ARG A 37 0.40 -22.51 17.23
N PHE A 38 0.90 -21.58 16.43
CA PHE A 38 0.98 -20.16 16.75
C PHE A 38 0.83 -19.37 15.43
N PRO A 39 -0.38 -19.32 14.89
CA PRO A 39 -0.63 -18.68 13.59
C PRO A 39 -0.40 -17.18 13.69
N VAL A 40 0.57 -16.69 12.93
CA VAL A 40 0.93 -15.27 12.85
C VAL A 40 1.23 -14.86 11.41
N MET A 41 0.98 -13.61 11.10
CA MET A 41 1.32 -13.03 9.80
C MET A 41 2.83 -13.08 9.55
N PRO A 42 3.32 -13.62 8.43
CA PRO A 42 4.73 -13.53 8.05
C PRO A 42 5.20 -12.08 7.99
N GLY A 43 6.41 -11.80 8.47
CA GLY A 43 6.99 -10.45 8.44
C GLY A 43 7.06 -9.86 7.03
N VAL A 44 7.30 -10.69 6.01
CA VAL A 44 7.29 -10.27 4.60
C VAL A 44 5.93 -9.77 4.13
N LEU A 45 4.82 -10.25 4.71
CA LEU A 45 3.48 -9.75 4.41
C LEU A 45 3.19 -8.43 5.13
N MET A 46 3.78 -8.20 6.31
CA MET A 46 3.77 -6.86 6.93
C MET A 46 4.55 -5.85 6.06
N LEU A 47 5.70 -6.26 5.50
CA LEU A 47 6.45 -5.43 4.54
C LEU A 47 5.62 -5.15 3.29
N GLU A 48 4.93 -6.13 2.75
CA GLU A 48 4.05 -5.97 1.59
C GLU A 48 2.90 -4.99 1.88
N ALA A 49 2.29 -5.07 3.06
CA ALA A 49 1.26 -4.10 3.47
C ALA A 49 1.82 -2.66 3.52
N MET A 50 3.03 -2.47 4.08
CA MET A 50 3.72 -1.18 4.09
C MET A 50 4.08 -0.70 2.68
N PHE A 51 4.53 -1.61 1.81
CA PHE A 51 4.82 -1.30 0.40
C PHE A 51 3.56 -0.88 -0.35
N GLN A 52 2.45 -1.59 -0.17
CA GLN A 52 1.19 -1.24 -0.82
C GLN A 52 0.66 0.11 -0.33
N ALA A 53 0.73 0.41 0.97
CA ALA A 53 0.36 1.73 1.49
C ALA A 53 1.22 2.84 0.85
N GLY A 54 2.53 2.66 0.82
CA GLY A 54 3.45 3.59 0.15
C GLY A 54 3.16 3.74 -1.35
N SER A 55 2.82 2.65 -2.03
CA SER A 55 2.45 2.65 -3.45
C SER A 55 1.18 3.45 -3.71
N TRP A 56 0.15 3.33 -2.85
CA TRP A 56 -1.06 4.14 -2.96
C TRP A 56 -0.79 5.62 -2.70
N LEU A 57 0.07 5.94 -1.72
CA LEU A 57 0.48 7.32 -1.46
C LEU A 57 1.21 7.91 -2.66
N GLY A 58 2.19 7.20 -3.25
CA GLY A 58 2.92 7.64 -4.44
C GLY A 58 1.99 7.87 -5.62
N ARG A 59 1.10 6.90 -5.93
CA ARG A 59 0.11 7.02 -7.01
C ARG A 59 -0.83 8.20 -6.82
N ALA A 60 -1.40 8.36 -5.63
CA ALA A 60 -2.31 9.48 -5.36
C ALA A 60 -1.60 10.84 -5.40
N SER A 61 -0.30 10.88 -5.03
CA SER A 61 0.49 12.12 -5.01
C SER A 61 0.85 12.63 -6.40
N ASN A 62 0.96 11.74 -7.40
CA ASN A 62 1.19 12.10 -8.81
C ASN A 62 -0.04 11.91 -9.70
N ASP A 63 -1.23 11.90 -9.10
CA ASP A 63 -2.52 11.74 -9.77
C ASP A 63 -2.59 10.50 -10.70
N PHE A 64 -1.94 9.39 -10.30
CA PHE A 64 -1.85 8.15 -11.08
C PHE A 64 -1.21 8.33 -12.46
N ALA A 65 -0.21 9.22 -12.58
CA ALA A 65 0.51 9.40 -13.82
C ALA A 65 1.32 8.16 -14.24
N HIS A 66 1.75 7.34 -13.26
CA HIS A 66 2.55 6.14 -13.51
C HIS A 66 1.74 4.85 -13.26
N SER A 67 1.82 3.92 -14.21
CA SER A 67 1.09 2.64 -14.17
C SER A 67 1.65 1.66 -13.14
N SER A 68 2.94 1.73 -12.87
CA SER A 68 3.68 0.74 -12.07
C SER A 68 4.42 1.38 -10.92
N VAL A 69 4.57 0.61 -9.85
CA VAL A 69 5.40 0.94 -8.67
C VAL A 69 6.20 -0.30 -8.31
N SER A 70 7.50 -0.14 -8.10
CA SER A 70 8.37 -1.21 -7.60
C SER A 70 9.05 -0.82 -6.30
N LEU A 71 9.27 -1.81 -5.43
CA LEU A 71 10.11 -1.67 -4.25
C LEU A 71 11.57 -1.79 -4.69
N ARG A 72 12.31 -0.68 -4.63
CA ARG A 72 13.71 -0.65 -5.04
C ARG A 72 14.66 -1.02 -3.91
N GLU A 73 14.34 -0.56 -2.69
CA GLU A 73 15.22 -0.76 -1.55
C GLU A 73 14.43 -0.73 -0.23
N THR A 74 14.89 -1.51 0.75
CA THR A 74 14.45 -1.44 2.15
C THR A 74 15.62 -1.09 3.05
N LYS A 75 15.42 -0.18 4.01
CA LYS A 75 16.44 0.23 4.98
C LYS A 75 15.90 0.13 6.39
N SER A 76 16.74 -0.40 7.30
CA SER A 76 16.44 -0.45 8.75
C SER A 76 15.08 -1.09 9.05
N LEU A 77 14.71 -2.12 8.28
CA LEU A 77 13.46 -2.86 8.48
C LEU A 77 13.55 -3.65 9.79
N LYS A 78 12.53 -3.49 10.64
CA LYS A 78 12.43 -4.17 11.94
C LYS A 78 11.04 -4.78 12.09
N PHE A 79 11.00 -6.02 12.54
CA PHE A 79 9.80 -6.72 12.98
C PHE A 79 9.91 -6.92 14.49
N GLN A 80 8.98 -6.35 15.27
CA GLN A 80 9.05 -6.24 16.72
C GLN A 80 7.82 -6.84 17.41
N GLY A 81 6.75 -7.10 16.66
CA GLY A 81 5.52 -7.69 17.15
C GLY A 81 4.95 -8.70 16.18
N PHE A 82 4.05 -9.54 16.68
CA PHE A 82 3.32 -10.53 15.90
C PHE A 82 1.91 -10.02 15.63
N VAL A 83 1.45 -10.21 14.40
CA VAL A 83 0.05 -9.98 14.00
C VAL A 83 -0.64 -11.34 14.02
N ALA A 84 -1.56 -11.54 14.95
CA ALA A 84 -2.34 -12.78 15.10
C ALA A 84 -3.73 -12.65 14.45
N PRO A 85 -4.42 -13.75 14.15
CA PRO A 85 -5.81 -13.71 13.71
C PRO A 85 -6.70 -12.94 14.67
N GLY A 86 -7.50 -12.02 14.13
CA GLY A 86 -8.32 -11.08 14.88
C GLY A 86 -7.66 -9.70 15.08
N ASP A 87 -6.34 -9.58 14.89
CA ASP A 87 -5.66 -8.30 14.96
C ASP A 87 -5.89 -7.44 13.70
N THR A 88 -5.79 -6.14 13.91
CA THR A 88 -5.73 -5.15 12.84
C THR A 88 -4.36 -4.48 12.84
N LEU A 89 -3.58 -4.71 11.78
CA LEU A 89 -2.33 -4.00 11.53
C LEU A 89 -2.66 -2.64 10.90
N GLN A 90 -2.44 -1.56 11.65
CA GLN A 90 -2.52 -0.21 11.10
C GLN A 90 -1.16 0.18 10.53
N VAL A 91 -1.15 0.51 9.26
CA VAL A 91 0.06 0.88 8.49
C VAL A 91 0.06 2.39 8.24
N VAL A 92 1.20 3.01 8.50
CA VAL A 92 1.45 4.43 8.19
C VAL A 92 2.64 4.52 7.24
N ALA A 93 2.50 5.27 6.15
CA ALA A 93 3.63 5.64 5.30
C ALA A 93 3.69 7.17 5.16
N GLU A 94 4.89 7.73 5.31
CA GLU A 94 5.16 9.16 5.20
C GLU A 94 6.25 9.40 4.14
N ILE A 95 6.02 10.32 3.20
CA ILE A 95 7.04 10.76 2.24
C ILE A 95 8.10 11.57 2.97
N LYS A 96 9.37 11.19 2.83
CA LYS A 96 10.52 11.94 3.34
C LYS A 96 11.23 12.71 2.24
N SER A 97 11.27 12.18 1.03
CA SER A 97 11.78 12.87 -0.15
C SER A 97 11.24 12.24 -1.43
N ILE A 98 11.15 13.06 -2.47
CA ILE A 98 10.86 12.64 -3.85
C ILE A 98 12.05 13.12 -4.69
N LYS A 99 12.61 12.25 -5.51
CA LYS A 99 13.67 12.56 -6.47
C LYS A 99 13.20 12.21 -7.88
N GLU A 100 13.51 13.08 -8.85
CA GLU A 100 13.20 12.85 -10.27
C GLU A 100 11.72 12.55 -10.51
N ASP A 101 10.82 13.09 -9.67
CA ASP A 101 9.35 12.91 -9.67
C ASP A 101 8.87 11.44 -9.66
N SER A 102 9.78 10.49 -9.51
CA SER A 102 9.50 9.05 -9.59
C SER A 102 10.02 8.23 -8.41
N LEU A 103 11.07 8.69 -7.73
CA LEU A 103 11.73 7.96 -6.66
C LEU A 103 11.33 8.48 -5.28
N TYR A 104 10.46 7.74 -4.60
CA TYR A 104 9.92 8.08 -3.29
C TYR A 104 10.72 7.41 -2.18
N THR A 105 11.26 8.18 -1.25
CA THR A 105 11.77 7.65 0.01
C THR A 105 10.72 7.83 1.10
N LEU A 106 10.28 6.71 1.68
CA LEU A 106 9.21 6.66 2.67
C LEU A 106 9.74 6.20 4.03
N LYS A 107 9.26 6.82 5.10
CA LYS A 107 9.28 6.22 6.44
C LYS A 107 7.98 5.45 6.62
N VAL A 108 8.08 4.18 7.04
CA VAL A 108 6.92 3.31 7.20
C VAL A 108 6.90 2.68 8.60
N SER A 109 5.70 2.45 9.10
CA SER A 109 5.48 1.73 10.36
C SER A 109 4.16 1.00 10.36
N GLY A 110 4.09 -0.08 11.13
CA GLY A 110 2.87 -0.81 11.42
C GLY A 110 2.67 -0.94 12.92
N THR A 111 1.45 -0.73 13.38
CA THR A 111 1.06 -0.84 14.80
C THR A 111 -0.14 -1.77 14.96
N ILE A 112 -0.21 -2.45 16.11
CA ILE A 112 -1.36 -3.25 16.57
C ILE A 112 -1.77 -2.71 17.92
N ASN A 113 -3.02 -2.30 18.08
CA ASN A 113 -3.55 -1.72 19.33
C ASN A 113 -2.69 -0.54 19.86
N GLY A 114 -2.08 0.23 18.95
CA GLY A 114 -1.19 1.34 19.29
C GLY A 114 0.27 0.96 19.55
N GLU A 115 0.58 -0.33 19.70
CA GLU A 115 1.95 -0.81 19.88
C GLU A 115 2.64 -1.08 18.54
N LYS A 116 3.93 -0.74 18.47
CA LYS A 116 4.71 -0.90 17.24
C LYS A 116 5.03 -2.37 16.96
N ALA A 117 4.52 -2.88 15.83
CA ALA A 117 4.79 -4.21 15.34
C ALA A 117 5.89 -4.24 14.27
N THR A 118 6.00 -3.21 13.45
CA THR A 118 7.03 -3.13 12.39
C THR A 118 7.38 -1.70 12.07
N SER A 119 8.57 -1.47 11.52
CA SER A 119 8.99 -0.16 11.01
C SER A 119 10.17 -0.27 10.07
N GLY A 120 10.37 0.75 9.22
CA GLY A 120 11.48 0.82 8.30
C GLY A 120 11.44 2.05 7.40
N ARG A 121 12.31 2.02 6.39
CA ARG A 121 12.28 2.95 5.25
C ARG A 121 12.19 2.14 3.97
N LEU A 122 11.36 2.62 3.04
CA LEU A 122 11.21 2.04 1.71
C LEU A 122 11.63 3.07 0.68
N VAL A 123 12.27 2.61 -0.37
CA VAL A 123 12.51 3.40 -1.59
C VAL A 123 11.68 2.78 -2.69
N LEU A 124 10.71 3.54 -3.17
CA LEU A 124 9.79 3.13 -4.24
C LEU A 124 10.13 3.88 -5.52
N ASP A 125 10.02 3.17 -6.63
CA ASP A 125 10.22 3.70 -7.96
C ASP A 125 8.90 3.57 -8.74
N THR A 126 8.40 4.69 -9.27
CA THR A 126 7.16 4.76 -10.05
C THR A 126 7.49 4.99 -11.52
N PHE A 127 6.84 4.27 -12.43
CA PHE A 127 7.17 4.32 -13.86
C PHE A 127 6.02 3.82 -14.73
N ASN A 128 6.09 4.11 -16.03
CA ASN A 128 5.24 3.53 -17.04
C ASN A 128 5.93 2.33 -17.71
N LEU A 129 5.19 1.23 -17.91
CA LEU A 129 5.71 0.02 -18.53
C LEU A 129 6.08 0.26 -19.98
N ALA A 130 5.30 1.07 -20.72
CA ALA A 130 5.57 1.42 -22.10
C ALA A 130 6.97 2.05 -22.24
N GLU A 131 7.31 3.01 -21.37
CA GLU A 131 8.60 3.69 -21.41
C GLU A 131 9.76 2.77 -21.02
N ARG A 132 9.55 1.89 -20.02
CA ARG A 132 10.62 1.05 -19.46
C ARG A 132 10.83 -0.26 -20.21
N GLN A 133 9.77 -0.85 -20.77
CA GLN A 133 9.78 -2.18 -21.37
C GLN A 133 9.37 -2.19 -22.84
N GLY A 134 9.02 -1.05 -23.43
CA GLY A 134 8.63 -0.94 -24.84
C GLY A 134 7.31 -1.64 -25.18
N VAL A 135 6.41 -1.80 -24.18
CA VAL A 135 5.08 -2.39 -24.39
C VAL A 135 4.10 -1.32 -24.90
N ASP A 136 2.93 -1.76 -25.38
CA ASP A 136 1.88 -0.85 -25.86
C ASP A 136 1.44 0.12 -24.73
N PRO A 137 1.44 1.45 -24.97
CA PRO A 137 0.95 2.45 -24.01
C PRO A 137 -0.49 2.24 -23.51
N ALA A 138 -1.33 1.54 -24.27
CA ALA A 138 -2.67 1.15 -23.86
C ALA A 138 -2.66 0.29 -22.58
N ILE A 139 -1.59 -0.46 -22.32
CA ILE A 139 -1.41 -1.26 -21.11
C ILE A 139 -1.32 -0.35 -19.89
N ASP A 140 -0.56 0.75 -19.95
CA ASP A 140 -0.43 1.71 -18.86
C ASP A 140 -1.76 2.37 -18.55
N SER A 141 -2.52 2.76 -19.57
CA SER A 141 -3.85 3.34 -19.44
C SER A 141 -4.82 2.37 -18.74
N TYR A 142 -4.83 1.11 -19.17
CA TYR A 142 -5.64 0.06 -18.56
C TYR A 142 -5.24 -0.18 -17.09
N MET A 143 -3.94 -0.30 -16.81
CA MET A 143 -3.46 -0.50 -15.43
C MET A 143 -3.82 0.67 -14.52
N ASN A 144 -3.68 1.90 -14.98
CA ASN A 144 -4.06 3.09 -14.22
C ASN A 144 -5.56 3.11 -13.94
N HIS A 145 -6.39 2.77 -14.91
CA HIS A 145 -7.84 2.64 -14.72
C HIS A 145 -8.18 1.60 -13.62
N GLU A 146 -7.63 0.39 -13.70
CA GLU A 146 -7.83 -0.67 -12.71
C GLU A 146 -7.35 -0.27 -11.31
N LYS A 147 -6.22 0.45 -11.22
CA LYS A 147 -5.70 0.95 -9.94
C LYS A 147 -6.58 2.04 -9.34
N ARG A 148 -7.13 2.96 -10.16
CA ARG A 148 -8.11 3.94 -9.68
C ARG A 148 -9.38 3.28 -9.14
N LEU A 149 -9.90 2.23 -9.81
CA LEU A 149 -11.05 1.47 -9.34
C LEU A 149 -10.76 0.79 -7.99
N LEU A 150 -9.60 0.16 -7.85
CA LEU A 150 -9.21 -0.48 -6.59
C LEU A 150 -9.01 0.56 -5.47
N PHE A 151 -8.36 1.69 -5.76
CA PHE A 151 -8.19 2.78 -4.82
C PHE A 151 -9.53 3.27 -4.24
N ARG A 152 -10.53 3.50 -5.11
CA ARG A 152 -11.88 3.88 -4.67
C ARG A 152 -12.53 2.85 -3.74
N ARG A 153 -12.26 1.56 -3.94
CA ARG A 153 -12.76 0.49 -3.06
C ARG A 153 -12.06 0.44 -1.71
N LEU A 154 -10.78 0.82 -1.66
CA LEU A 154 -10.01 0.88 -0.41
C LEU A 154 -10.36 2.10 0.43
N CYS A 155 -10.84 3.19 -0.20
CA CYS A 155 -11.33 4.35 0.52
C CYS A 155 -12.76 4.11 1.03
N ASP A 156 -13.09 4.57 2.26
CA ASP A 156 -14.43 4.44 2.81
C ASP A 156 -15.44 5.25 1.98
N PRO A 157 -16.41 4.61 1.29
CA PRO A 157 -17.38 5.32 0.45
C PRO A 157 -18.34 6.20 1.26
N LEU A 158 -18.48 5.95 2.56
CA LEU A 158 -19.36 6.70 3.46
C LEU A 158 -18.68 7.89 4.13
N ASP A 159 -17.33 7.94 4.13
CA ASP A 159 -16.61 9.08 4.67
C ASP A 159 -16.80 10.33 3.78
N PRO A 160 -17.31 11.45 4.32
CA PRO A 160 -17.45 12.72 3.57
C PRO A 160 -16.10 13.27 3.10
N ASN A 161 -14.99 12.95 3.78
CA ASN A 161 -13.63 13.37 3.43
C ASN A 161 -12.89 12.35 2.57
N ASN A 162 -13.59 11.31 2.08
CA ASN A 162 -12.99 10.26 1.25
C ASN A 162 -12.23 10.87 0.05
N PRO A 163 -10.92 10.64 -0.07
CA PRO A 163 -10.11 11.19 -1.17
C PRO A 163 -10.61 10.77 -2.55
N ALA A 164 -11.31 9.63 -2.67
CA ALA A 164 -11.90 9.18 -3.93
C ALA A 164 -13.13 10.03 -4.36
N LYS A 165 -13.79 10.75 -3.43
CA LYS A 165 -14.92 11.65 -3.77
C LYS A 165 -14.47 12.97 -4.38
N GLN A 166 -13.21 13.35 -4.22
CA GLN A 166 -12.66 14.58 -4.78
C GLN A 166 -12.31 14.43 -6.27
N GLU A 167 -12.22 13.22 -6.78
CA GLU A 167 -12.07 12.96 -8.21
C GLU A 167 -13.46 12.89 -8.88
N LYS A 168 -13.89 13.99 -9.51
CA LYS A 168 -15.04 14.03 -10.43
C LYS A 168 -14.69 13.32 -11.74
N THR A 169 -14.55 12.00 -11.72
CA THR A 169 -14.41 11.22 -12.96
C THR A 169 -15.71 10.43 -13.19
N PRO A 170 -16.34 10.53 -14.39
CA PRO A 170 -17.54 9.76 -14.72
C PRO A 170 -17.29 8.27 -14.58
N LEU A 171 -18.33 7.54 -14.17
CA LEU A 171 -18.33 6.09 -13.98
C LEU A 171 -18.41 5.30 -15.30
N TYR A 172 -18.12 5.94 -16.47
CA TYR A 172 -18.22 5.30 -17.79
C TYR A 172 -17.03 5.66 -18.68
#